data_95b52afc5a3d0c4fda77d55310e59d57
#
_entry.id   95b52afc5a3d0c4fda77d55310e59d57
#
_cell.length_a   1.000
_cell.length_b   1.000
_cell.length_c   1.000
_cell.angle_alpha   90.00
_cell.angle_beta   90.00
_cell.angle_gamma   90.00
#
_symmetry.space_group_name_H-M   'P 1'
#
loop_
_entity.id
_entity.type
_entity.pdbx_description
1 polymer ?
#
loop_
_entity_poly.entity_id
_entity_poly.type
_entity_poly.pdbx_seq_one_letter_code
_entity_poly.pdbx_strand_id
1 'polypeptide(L)'
;MEKRVKFEYKEMLAASAKRFYADHCTPGFDSGDMSIMDPETGYIYAYPNMKPGFQVYNWGEVKPENIAVVDIDGNLIETNFEPTIEIPMHLEIYKARPETRAILHSHPKWSSIYACARKTIPLTLAEQGLFLGGETPCAEYAPAGALAVGTNIVKVLGKTHNTALLDALTTVRYPRARMR
;
A
#
# COMPACT_ATOMS: atom_id res chain seq x y z
N MET A 1 -23.92 2.39 16.37
CA MET A 1 -23.39 3.72 16.02
C MET A 1 -23.27 3.79 14.52
N GLU A 2 -23.67 4.91 13.93
CA GLU A 2 -23.49 5.14 12.51
C GLU A 2 -22.01 5.26 12.18
N LYS A 3 -21.53 4.48 11.21
CA LYS A 3 -20.14 4.53 10.78
C LYS A 3 -19.92 5.85 10.03
N ARG A 4 -18.95 6.65 10.47
CA ARG A 4 -18.62 7.93 9.85
C ARG A 4 -17.19 7.94 9.36
N VAL A 5 -16.98 8.60 8.22
CA VAL A 5 -15.63 8.88 7.73
C VAL A 5 -14.95 9.85 8.69
N LYS A 6 -13.72 9.51 9.09
CA LYS A 6 -12.90 10.29 10.00
C LYS A 6 -11.83 11.06 9.20
N PHE A 7 -11.88 12.37 9.23
CA PHE A 7 -10.98 13.22 8.46
C PHE A 7 -9.51 13.06 8.89
N GLU A 8 -9.27 12.73 10.15
CA GLU A 8 -7.93 12.47 10.70
C GLU A 8 -7.15 11.40 9.93
N TYR A 9 -7.81 10.33 9.44
CA TYR A 9 -7.15 9.31 8.63
C TYR A 9 -6.75 9.83 7.25
N LYS A 10 -7.52 10.75 6.69
CA LYS A 10 -7.15 11.43 5.44
C LYS A 10 -5.91 12.32 5.65
N GLU A 11 -5.86 13.08 6.75
CA GLU A 11 -4.71 13.89 7.12
C GLU A 11 -3.46 13.02 7.33
N MET A 12 -3.60 11.90 8.06
CA MET A 12 -2.51 10.96 8.31
C MET A 12 -1.96 10.39 6.99
N LEU A 13 -2.83 9.98 6.08
CA LEU A 13 -2.40 9.40 4.81
C LEU A 13 -1.70 10.44 3.93
N ALA A 14 -2.27 11.65 3.82
CA ALA A 14 -1.67 12.75 3.06
C ALA A 14 -0.31 13.18 3.65
N ALA A 15 -0.19 13.25 4.98
CA ALA A 15 1.07 13.56 5.65
C ALA A 15 2.13 12.45 5.42
N SER A 16 1.71 11.19 5.48
CA SER A 16 2.59 10.04 5.20
C SER A 16 3.09 10.05 3.77
N ALA A 17 2.22 10.36 2.80
CA ALA A 17 2.59 10.48 1.39
C ALA A 17 3.65 11.56 1.17
N LYS A 18 3.45 12.74 1.74
CA LYS A 18 4.41 13.87 1.65
C LYS A 18 5.76 13.52 2.25
N ARG A 19 5.77 12.87 3.43
CA ARG A 19 7.00 12.44 4.06
C ARG A 19 7.74 11.41 3.21
N PHE A 20 7.02 10.45 2.66
CA PHE A 20 7.58 9.40 1.82
C PHE A 20 8.22 9.96 0.56
N TYR A 21 7.60 10.98 -0.02
CA TYR A 21 8.14 11.74 -1.15
C TYR A 21 9.40 12.52 -0.75
N ALA A 22 9.36 13.25 0.36
CA ALA A 22 10.49 14.04 0.85
C ALA A 22 11.71 13.18 1.22
N ASP A 23 11.48 11.96 1.73
CA ASP A 23 12.52 11.00 2.08
C ASP A 23 13.04 10.20 0.86
N HIS A 24 12.63 10.57 -0.37
CA HIS A 24 13.02 9.92 -1.62
C HIS A 24 12.76 8.41 -1.64
N CYS A 25 11.73 7.96 -0.96
CA CYS A 25 11.34 6.54 -0.92
C CYS A 25 10.56 6.07 -2.14
N THR A 26 10.22 6.99 -3.05
CA THR A 26 9.64 6.70 -4.36
C THR A 26 10.59 7.17 -5.45
N PRO A 27 10.69 6.49 -6.61
CA PRO A 27 11.35 7.05 -7.77
C PRO A 27 10.56 8.27 -8.28
N GLY A 28 11.23 9.17 -9.02
CA GLY A 28 10.67 10.47 -9.47
C GLY A 28 9.45 10.43 -10.40
N PHE A 29 8.86 9.27 -10.63
CA PHE A 29 7.64 9.08 -11.44
C PHE A 29 6.40 8.80 -10.58
N ASP A 30 6.48 9.01 -9.28
CA ASP A 30 5.34 8.90 -8.35
C ASP A 30 4.58 7.57 -8.41
N SER A 31 5.32 6.49 -8.68
CA SER A 31 4.77 5.15 -8.72
C SER A 31 4.58 4.60 -7.31
N GLY A 32 3.46 3.94 -7.11
CA GLY A 32 3.09 3.34 -5.85
C GLY A 32 1.86 4.00 -5.25
N ASP A 33 1.50 3.55 -4.07
CA ASP A 33 0.33 4.04 -3.36
C ASP A 33 0.36 3.59 -1.89
N MET A 34 -0.63 4.01 -1.13
CA MET A 34 -0.76 3.60 0.26
C MET A 34 -2.21 3.61 0.70
N SER A 35 -2.49 2.85 1.75
CA SER A 35 -3.78 2.87 2.41
C SER A 35 -3.66 2.70 3.92
N ILE A 36 -4.69 3.18 4.64
CA ILE A 36 -4.84 2.99 6.09
C ILE A 36 -6.23 2.46 6.36
N MET A 37 -6.37 1.45 7.21
CA MET A 37 -7.65 0.92 7.67
C MET A 37 -7.99 1.48 9.05
N ASP A 38 -9.17 2.07 9.20
CA ASP A 38 -9.75 2.41 10.49
C ASP A 38 -10.33 1.14 11.15
N PRO A 39 -9.80 0.70 12.30
CA PRO A 39 -10.26 -0.52 12.95
C PRO A 39 -11.66 -0.43 13.53
N GLU A 40 -12.21 0.77 13.75
CA GLU A 40 -13.54 0.95 14.33
C GLU A 40 -14.64 0.85 13.26
N THR A 41 -14.40 1.45 12.10
CA THR A 41 -15.39 1.47 11.01
C THR A 41 -15.17 0.37 9.98
N GLY A 42 -13.93 -0.12 9.86
CA GLY A 42 -13.48 -0.99 8.77
C GLY A 42 -13.31 -0.24 7.45
N TYR A 43 -13.40 1.09 7.44
CA TYR A 43 -13.17 1.88 6.26
C TYR A 43 -11.68 1.94 5.92
N ILE A 44 -11.38 1.91 4.63
CA ILE A 44 -10.05 1.96 4.07
C ILE A 44 -9.88 3.30 3.35
N TYR A 45 -8.94 4.08 3.84
CA TYR A 45 -8.53 5.35 3.28
C TYR A 45 -7.39 5.05 2.32
N ALA A 46 -7.57 5.36 1.04
CA ALA A 46 -6.65 4.97 -0.02
C ALA A 46 -6.12 6.16 -0.80
N TYR A 47 -4.89 6.06 -1.23
CA TYR A 47 -4.28 7.00 -2.16
C TYR A 47 -5.16 7.14 -3.41
N PRO A 48 -5.34 8.36 -3.94
CA PRO A 48 -6.23 8.59 -5.08
C PRO A 48 -5.64 8.02 -6.38
N ASN A 49 -6.53 7.65 -7.28
CA ASN A 49 -6.14 7.27 -8.63
C ASN A 49 -5.64 8.51 -9.40
N MET A 50 -4.43 8.42 -9.93
CA MET A 50 -3.74 9.47 -10.67
C MET A 50 -4.17 9.49 -12.14
N LYS A 51 -5.47 9.61 -12.43
CA LYS A 51 -5.97 9.73 -13.81
C LYS A 51 -5.62 11.10 -14.42
N PRO A 52 -5.41 11.17 -15.75
CA PRO A 52 -5.32 12.46 -16.45
C PRO A 52 -6.52 13.35 -16.14
N GLY A 53 -6.27 14.59 -15.73
CA GLY A 53 -7.32 15.54 -15.32
C GLY A 53 -7.48 15.71 -13.81
N PHE A 54 -6.90 14.86 -12.97
CA PHE A 54 -6.78 15.10 -11.54
C PHE A 54 -5.59 16.02 -11.25
N GLN A 55 -5.76 16.94 -10.30
CA GLN A 55 -4.73 17.94 -9.95
C GLN A 55 -3.63 17.39 -9.02
N VAL A 56 -3.56 16.09 -8.80
CA VAL A 56 -2.54 15.47 -7.97
C VAL A 56 -1.52 14.81 -8.89
N TYR A 57 -0.31 15.34 -8.93
CA TYR A 57 0.74 14.89 -9.82
C TYR A 57 1.86 14.12 -9.13
N ASN A 58 1.93 14.19 -7.80
CA ASN A 58 2.94 13.47 -7.01
C ASN A 58 2.52 13.33 -5.53
N TRP A 59 3.22 12.46 -4.82
CA TRP A 59 2.95 12.17 -3.41
C TRP A 59 3.08 13.40 -2.51
N GLY A 60 3.93 14.37 -2.88
CA GLY A 60 4.08 15.62 -2.15
C GLY A 60 2.90 16.57 -2.26
N GLU A 61 2.07 16.39 -3.29
CA GLU A 61 0.92 17.27 -3.59
C GLU A 61 -0.41 16.73 -3.09
N VAL A 62 -0.46 15.48 -2.62
CA VAL A 62 -1.68 14.87 -2.08
C VAL A 62 -2.19 15.65 -0.88
N LYS A 63 -3.48 15.99 -0.93
CA LYS A 63 -4.20 16.67 0.14
C LYS A 63 -5.20 15.70 0.80
N PRO A 64 -5.60 15.94 2.05
CA PRO A 64 -6.61 15.11 2.72
C PRO A 64 -7.89 14.94 1.90
N GLU A 65 -8.32 15.99 1.19
CA GLU A 65 -9.54 15.98 0.38
C GLU A 65 -9.43 15.07 -0.85
N ASN A 66 -8.20 14.72 -1.27
CA ASN A 66 -7.98 13.81 -2.40
C ASN A 66 -8.09 12.33 -2.01
N ILE A 67 -8.03 12.01 -0.71
CA ILE A 67 -8.04 10.63 -0.23
C ILE A 67 -9.41 9.99 -0.46
N ALA A 68 -9.41 8.88 -1.19
CA ALA A 68 -10.59 8.07 -1.40
C ALA A 68 -10.90 7.23 -0.15
N VAL A 69 -12.18 6.94 0.08
CA VAL A 69 -12.60 6.06 1.17
C VAL A 69 -13.47 4.95 0.61
N VAL A 70 -13.08 3.72 0.89
CA VAL A 70 -13.82 2.52 0.48
C VAL A 70 -14.10 1.61 1.68
N ASP A 71 -15.08 0.70 1.51
CA ASP A 71 -15.24 -0.42 2.44
C ASP A 71 -14.33 -1.61 2.05
N ILE A 72 -14.41 -2.69 2.83
CA ILE A 72 -13.60 -3.90 2.62
C ILE A 72 -13.96 -4.63 1.30
N ASP A 73 -15.09 -4.35 0.71
CA ASP A 73 -15.52 -4.92 -0.57
C ASP A 73 -15.20 -4.02 -1.76
N GLY A 74 -14.61 -2.83 -1.48
CA GLY A 74 -14.19 -1.88 -2.50
C GLY A 74 -15.27 -0.89 -2.92
N ASN A 75 -16.42 -0.86 -2.24
CA ASN A 75 -17.45 0.13 -2.53
C ASN A 75 -17.01 1.50 -2.04
N LEU A 76 -17.18 2.52 -2.87
CA LEU A 76 -16.88 3.90 -2.50
C LEU A 76 -17.84 4.37 -1.40
N ILE A 77 -17.27 4.88 -0.31
CA ILE A 77 -18.00 5.52 0.80
C ILE A 77 -18.10 7.03 0.59
N GLU A 78 -17.04 7.62 0.05
CA GLU A 78 -17.04 9.01 -0.42
C GLU A 78 -16.67 9.06 -1.90
N THR A 79 -17.42 9.84 -2.67
CA THR A 79 -17.40 9.82 -4.15
C THR A 79 -16.49 10.85 -4.80
N ASN A 80 -15.72 11.63 -4.03
CA ASN A 80 -14.93 12.74 -4.58
C ASN A 80 -13.73 12.28 -5.41
N PHE A 81 -13.14 11.13 -5.06
CA PHE A 81 -11.98 10.57 -5.76
C PHE A 81 -12.08 9.05 -5.82
N GLU A 82 -11.68 8.47 -6.95
CA GLU A 82 -11.49 7.03 -7.05
C GLU A 82 -10.20 6.63 -6.30
N PRO A 83 -10.17 5.44 -5.67
CA PRO A 83 -8.95 4.91 -5.08
C PRO A 83 -7.95 4.51 -6.17
N THR A 84 -6.69 4.30 -5.76
CA THR A 84 -5.64 3.73 -6.61
C THR A 84 -6.13 2.51 -7.39
N ILE A 85 -5.58 2.31 -8.60
CA ILE A 85 -5.89 1.11 -9.41
C ILE A 85 -5.46 -0.20 -8.71
N GLU A 86 -4.54 -0.13 -7.75
CA GLU A 86 -4.07 -1.26 -6.95
C GLU A 86 -4.95 -1.55 -5.73
N ILE A 87 -6.08 -0.86 -5.58
CA ILE A 87 -6.98 -1.09 -4.43
C ILE A 87 -7.38 -2.58 -4.28
N PRO A 88 -7.58 -3.38 -5.35
CA PRO A 88 -7.87 -4.81 -5.20
C PRO A 88 -6.79 -5.57 -4.43
N MET A 89 -5.50 -5.23 -4.65
CA MET A 89 -4.39 -5.82 -3.90
C MET A 89 -4.48 -5.48 -2.40
N HIS A 90 -4.74 -4.22 -2.06
CA HIS A 90 -4.87 -3.79 -0.68
C HIS A 90 -6.02 -4.51 0.03
N LEU A 91 -7.17 -4.63 -0.63
CA LEU A 91 -8.35 -5.30 -0.07
C LEU A 91 -8.06 -6.78 0.22
N GLU A 92 -7.41 -7.49 -0.71
CA GLU A 92 -7.04 -8.89 -0.49
C GLU A 92 -6.10 -9.06 0.71
N ILE A 93 -5.15 -8.15 0.88
CA ILE A 93 -4.25 -8.17 2.02
C ILE A 93 -5.00 -7.91 3.33
N TYR A 94 -5.88 -6.90 3.38
CA TYR A 94 -6.69 -6.62 4.57
C TYR A 94 -7.62 -7.77 4.93
N LYS A 95 -8.24 -8.43 3.93
CA LYS A 95 -9.09 -9.62 4.13
C LYS A 95 -8.29 -10.78 4.70
N ALA A 96 -7.10 -11.04 4.16
CA ALA A 96 -6.25 -12.14 4.59
C ALA A 96 -5.54 -11.88 5.93
N ARG A 97 -5.31 -10.63 6.26
CA ARG A 97 -4.53 -10.17 7.42
C ARG A 97 -5.28 -9.07 8.19
N PRO A 98 -6.32 -9.42 8.98
CA PRO A 98 -7.18 -8.43 9.67
C PRO A 98 -6.44 -7.55 10.70
N GLU A 99 -5.25 -7.96 11.14
CA GLU A 99 -4.38 -7.16 12.02
C GLU A 99 -3.68 -6.00 11.29
N THR A 100 -3.68 -6.00 9.95
CA THR A 100 -3.04 -4.96 9.14
C THR A 100 -3.76 -3.63 9.33
N ARG A 101 -3.00 -2.56 9.51
CA ARG A 101 -3.53 -1.19 9.69
C ARG A 101 -3.13 -0.27 8.55
N ALA A 102 -2.02 -0.54 7.90
CA ALA A 102 -1.57 0.26 6.78
C ALA A 102 -0.81 -0.60 5.76
N ILE A 103 -0.95 -0.25 4.51
CA ILE A 103 -0.20 -0.84 3.40
C ILE A 103 0.50 0.29 2.66
N LEU A 104 1.76 0.06 2.35
CA LEU A 104 2.58 0.93 1.54
C LEU A 104 3.12 0.14 0.35
N HIS A 105 2.82 0.62 -0.83
CA HIS A 105 3.30 0.11 -2.10
C HIS A 105 4.20 1.17 -2.75
N SER A 106 5.41 0.79 -3.13
CA SER A 106 6.37 1.71 -3.76
C SER A 106 7.33 0.96 -4.68
N HIS A 107 8.05 1.72 -5.53
CA HIS A 107 8.98 1.19 -6.53
C HIS A 107 10.44 1.57 -6.23
N PRO A 108 11.01 1.23 -5.05
CA PRO A 108 12.40 1.57 -4.77
C PRO A 108 13.34 0.83 -5.71
N LYS A 109 14.32 1.54 -6.24
CA LYS A 109 15.23 1.05 -7.29
C LYS A 109 15.80 -0.34 -7.02
N TRP A 110 16.35 -0.55 -5.83
CA TRP A 110 17.03 -1.81 -5.51
C TRP A 110 16.07 -2.98 -5.34
N SER A 111 14.93 -2.76 -4.69
CA SER A 111 13.89 -3.79 -4.56
C SER A 111 13.29 -4.14 -5.92
N SER A 112 13.10 -3.14 -6.80
CA SER A 112 12.60 -3.36 -8.16
C SER A 112 13.56 -4.23 -9.00
N ILE A 113 14.88 -4.09 -8.82
CA ILE A 113 15.87 -4.95 -9.48
C ILE A 113 15.68 -6.41 -9.05
N TYR A 114 15.50 -6.67 -7.75
CA TYR A 114 15.23 -8.03 -7.25
C TYR A 114 13.91 -8.57 -7.79
N ALA A 115 12.86 -7.76 -7.82
CA ALA A 115 11.56 -8.13 -8.36
C ALA A 115 11.66 -8.52 -9.84
N CYS A 116 12.31 -7.68 -10.68
CA CYS A 116 12.53 -7.99 -12.09
C CYS A 116 13.37 -9.25 -12.32
N ALA A 117 14.29 -9.53 -11.40
CA ALA A 117 15.09 -10.77 -11.43
C ALA A 117 14.34 -11.98 -10.87
N ARG A 118 13.12 -11.83 -10.37
CA ARG A 118 12.31 -12.87 -9.69
C ARG A 118 13.03 -13.50 -8.52
N LYS A 119 13.77 -12.68 -7.76
CA LYS A 119 14.58 -13.15 -6.63
C LYS A 119 14.07 -12.56 -5.32
N THR A 120 14.04 -13.41 -4.32
CA THR A 120 13.86 -13.01 -2.92
C THR A 120 15.04 -12.16 -2.46
N ILE A 121 14.79 -11.08 -1.71
CA ILE A 121 15.84 -10.39 -0.97
C ILE A 121 16.15 -11.21 0.28
N PRO A 122 17.38 -11.75 0.42
CA PRO A 122 17.72 -12.60 1.55
C PRO A 122 17.74 -11.83 2.87
N LEU A 123 17.55 -12.51 3.97
CA LEU A 123 17.73 -11.97 5.30
C LEU A 123 19.21 -11.70 5.56
N THR A 124 19.60 -10.43 5.60
CA THR A 124 20.99 -10.00 5.79
C THR A 124 21.19 -9.12 7.02
N LEU A 125 20.11 -8.55 7.56
CA LEU A 125 20.13 -7.63 8.69
C LEU A 125 19.14 -8.11 9.77
N ALA A 126 19.53 -7.97 11.04
CA ALA A 126 18.67 -8.31 12.17
C ALA A 126 17.36 -7.50 12.17
N GLU A 127 17.43 -6.23 11.80
CA GLU A 127 16.27 -5.34 11.69
C GLU A 127 15.28 -5.82 10.62
N GLN A 128 15.76 -6.41 9.55
CA GLN A 128 14.92 -7.02 8.52
C GLN A 128 14.09 -8.16 9.13
N GLY A 129 14.72 -9.05 9.89
CA GLY A 129 14.00 -10.11 10.61
C GLY A 129 13.00 -9.58 11.60
N LEU A 130 13.38 -8.55 12.37
CA LEU A 130 12.54 -7.97 13.43
C LEU A 130 11.31 -7.23 12.86
N PHE A 131 11.49 -6.41 11.83
CA PHE A 131 10.44 -5.54 11.31
C PHE A 131 9.70 -6.11 10.10
N LEU A 132 10.37 -6.88 9.26
CA LEU A 132 9.80 -7.42 8.03
C LEU A 132 9.38 -8.88 8.15
N GLY A 133 9.77 -9.54 9.25
CA GLY A 133 9.41 -10.94 9.52
C GLY A 133 10.32 -11.95 8.84
N GLY A 134 11.44 -11.53 8.25
CA GLY A 134 12.38 -12.40 7.58
C GLY A 134 12.91 -11.84 6.26
N GLU A 135 13.19 -12.72 5.35
CA GLU A 135 13.50 -12.37 3.95
C GLU A 135 12.31 -11.69 3.28
N THR A 136 12.53 -11.02 2.14
CA THR A 136 11.45 -10.41 1.35
C THR A 136 11.19 -11.27 0.12
N PRO A 137 10.16 -12.14 0.16
CA PRO A 137 9.86 -13.06 -0.92
C PRO A 137 9.34 -12.33 -2.16
N CYS A 138 9.57 -12.91 -3.35
CA CYS A 138 9.02 -12.42 -4.60
C CYS A 138 7.75 -13.19 -4.95
N ALA A 139 6.64 -12.49 -5.16
CA ALA A 139 5.38 -13.05 -5.60
C ALA A 139 5.37 -13.33 -7.11
N GLU A 140 4.49 -14.22 -7.55
CA GLU A 140 4.26 -14.46 -8.97
C GLU A 140 3.69 -13.21 -9.66
N TYR A 141 4.06 -13.03 -10.92
CA TYR A 141 3.58 -11.93 -11.75
C TYR A 141 2.06 -11.93 -11.90
N ALA A 142 1.50 -10.74 -11.85
CA ALA A 142 0.14 -10.46 -12.30
C ALA A 142 0.07 -9.03 -12.86
N PRO A 143 -0.85 -8.75 -13.82
CA PRO A 143 -1.03 -7.40 -14.35
C PRO A 143 -1.46 -6.41 -13.25
N ALA A 144 -0.94 -5.18 -13.30
CA ALA A 144 -1.30 -4.12 -12.36
C ALA A 144 -2.84 -3.92 -12.28
N GLY A 145 -3.36 -3.72 -11.08
CA GLY A 145 -4.80 -3.58 -10.83
C GLY A 145 -5.61 -4.88 -10.86
N ALA A 146 -4.99 -6.01 -11.23
CA ALA A 146 -5.68 -7.30 -11.20
C ALA A 146 -5.79 -7.85 -9.77
N LEU A 147 -6.91 -8.53 -9.47
CA LEU A 147 -7.10 -9.24 -8.20
C LEU A 147 -5.98 -10.24 -7.92
N ALA A 148 -5.44 -10.86 -8.97
CA ALA A 148 -4.35 -11.82 -8.88
C ALA A 148 -3.07 -11.25 -8.23
N VAL A 149 -2.82 -9.93 -8.31
CA VAL A 149 -1.72 -9.26 -7.62
C VAL A 149 -1.87 -9.49 -6.11
N GLY A 150 -3.03 -9.18 -5.55
CA GLY A 150 -3.33 -9.36 -4.13
C GLY A 150 -3.24 -10.82 -3.71
N THR A 151 -3.84 -11.71 -4.47
CA THR A 151 -3.82 -13.16 -4.19
C THR A 151 -2.38 -13.71 -4.16
N ASN A 152 -1.53 -13.31 -5.12
CA ASN A 152 -0.13 -13.76 -5.17
C ASN A 152 0.70 -13.19 -4.03
N ILE A 153 0.47 -11.93 -3.66
CA ILE A 153 1.11 -11.30 -2.48
C ILE A 153 0.73 -12.03 -1.20
N VAL A 154 -0.56 -12.30 -0.99
CA VAL A 154 -1.05 -12.99 0.21
C VAL A 154 -0.39 -14.36 0.38
N LYS A 155 -0.21 -15.11 -0.72
CA LYS A 155 0.50 -16.42 -0.68
C LYS A 155 1.90 -16.31 -0.09
N VAL A 156 2.70 -15.33 -0.55
CA VAL A 156 4.10 -15.20 -0.14
C VAL A 156 4.26 -14.49 1.20
N LEU A 157 3.36 -13.59 1.56
CA LEU A 157 3.35 -12.98 2.88
C LEU A 157 3.07 -14.01 3.98
N GLY A 158 2.21 -14.99 3.73
CA GLY A 158 1.82 -15.97 4.73
C GLY A 158 1.37 -15.28 6.03
N LYS A 159 1.83 -15.80 7.17
CA LYS A 159 1.51 -15.26 8.50
C LYS A 159 2.64 -14.43 9.11
N THR A 160 3.84 -14.50 8.57
CA THR A 160 5.05 -13.97 9.22
C THR A 160 5.68 -12.79 8.50
N HIS A 161 5.67 -12.80 7.17
CA HIS A 161 6.31 -11.75 6.39
C HIS A 161 5.45 -10.48 6.36
N ASN A 162 6.10 -9.34 6.52
CA ASN A 162 5.46 -8.02 6.43
C ASN A 162 5.86 -7.27 5.16
N THR A 163 6.60 -7.92 4.26
CA THR A 163 7.08 -7.35 3.00
C THR A 163 7.14 -8.43 1.94
N ALA A 164 6.77 -8.09 0.72
CA ALA A 164 6.95 -8.94 -0.45
C ALA A 164 7.33 -8.11 -1.66
N LEU A 165 8.00 -8.74 -2.64
CA LEU A 165 8.26 -8.17 -3.96
C LEU A 165 7.17 -8.62 -4.92
N LEU A 166 6.71 -7.72 -5.77
CA LEU A 166 5.87 -8.05 -6.92
C LEU A 166 6.78 -8.32 -8.12
N ASP A 167 6.62 -9.48 -8.76
CA ASP A 167 7.29 -9.75 -10.03
C ASP A 167 6.89 -8.68 -11.04
N ALA A 168 7.90 -8.10 -11.64
CA ALA A 168 7.81 -7.09 -12.68
C ALA A 168 7.44 -5.65 -12.30
N LEU A 169 7.63 -5.15 -11.09
CA LEU A 169 7.83 -3.71 -10.87
C LEU A 169 7.57 -3.18 -9.45
N THR A 170 7.04 -4.00 -8.51
CA THR A 170 6.43 -3.38 -7.33
C THR A 170 6.84 -4.03 -6.02
N THR A 171 7.16 -3.23 -5.01
CA THR A 171 7.46 -3.70 -3.65
C THR A 171 6.32 -3.31 -2.73
N VAL A 172 5.73 -4.27 -2.02
CA VAL A 172 4.75 -4.00 -0.97
C VAL A 172 5.43 -4.05 0.38
N ARG A 173 5.34 -2.98 1.16
CA ARG A 173 5.82 -2.91 2.53
C ARG A 173 4.64 -2.77 3.50
N TYR A 174 4.66 -3.61 4.51
CA TYR A 174 3.72 -3.61 5.60
C TYR A 174 4.33 -2.98 6.85
N PRO A 175 4.01 -1.78 7.24
CA PRO A 175 4.27 -1.38 8.60
C PRO A 175 3.17 -1.98 9.50
N ARG A 176 3.53 -2.81 10.46
CA ARG A 176 2.69 -2.93 11.65
C ARG A 176 2.65 -1.54 12.26
N ALA A 177 1.58 -0.81 11.99
CA ALA A 177 1.44 0.52 12.52
C ALA A 177 1.33 0.43 14.04
N ARG A 178 2.43 0.67 14.74
CA ARG A 178 2.32 1.25 16.07
C ARG A 178 1.99 2.72 15.84
N MET A 179 0.72 3.01 15.68
CA MET A 179 0.25 4.37 15.91
C MET A 179 0.40 4.62 17.42
N ARG A 180 1.30 5.52 17.79
CA ARG A 180 1.33 6.16 19.09
C ARG A 180 0.60 7.48 18.96
#